data_2d222aceacced0f476b13be600fe8e3c
#
_entry.id   2d222aceacced0f476b13be600fe8e3c
#
_cell.length_a   1.000
_cell.length_b   1.000
_cell.length_c   1.000
_cell.angle_alpha   90.00
_cell.angle_beta   90.00
_cell.angle_gamma   90.00
#
_symmetry.space_group_name_H-M   'P 1'
#
loop_
_entity.id
_entity.type
_entity.pdbx_description
1 polymer ?
#
loop_
_entity_poly.entity_id
_entity_poly.type
_entity_poly.pdbx_seq_one_letter_code
_entity_poly.pdbx_strand_id
1 'polypeptide(L)'
;MEMDYSKNIYKFYIIIFFHNLIFAYVIERLFCEQRGMTVFMVVLCEVIYAATIVVFEIPSGILADRLGRKWLLIVSAILSVLEFVILIYANSFTVFVIVTFMAGISGACSSGAFNALLYDSLLSANKQSTFQKILGSINAIDFLAALIAALSGSVLANFYGFELNYILSAMSMFVALAFTLSLKEPPKVKCEVLDGVDKEGFASYFKGAVAFYKNNPRVAFMVINAMAIGACINYLDEFWQLYLRDIGFSILFFGVFSSSVLLIRIPGNLMASTLIRYFREERILLFILVVSTVGFLVAGLFPGFIGIAAIVMIFLASGVVDPLVSGYLHHRAQSDIRATVDSFQSLGKRAIVFVVGIGFGYISSIFDVAIGFLLLGAVCLVFLLLFLVNLKKLEHIN
;
A
#
# COMPACT_ATOMS: atom_id res chain seq x y z
N MET A 1 30.60 23.29 -18.14
CA MET A 1 29.87 22.15 -18.73
C MET A 1 28.59 21.98 -17.91
N GLU A 2 27.47 22.55 -18.36
CA GLU A 2 26.19 22.44 -17.64
C GLU A 2 25.81 20.96 -17.56
N MET A 3 25.58 20.47 -16.35
CA MET A 3 25.19 19.09 -16.14
C MET A 3 23.75 18.89 -16.60
N ASP A 4 23.55 18.05 -17.60
CA ASP A 4 22.24 17.73 -18.13
C ASP A 4 21.47 16.80 -17.15
N TYR A 5 20.61 17.39 -16.34
CA TYR A 5 19.74 16.67 -15.38
C TYR A 5 18.53 16.01 -16.07
N SER A 6 18.25 16.31 -17.33
CA SER A 6 17.16 15.69 -18.08
C SER A 6 17.38 14.18 -18.23
N LYS A 7 18.63 13.72 -18.22
CA LYS A 7 18.99 12.29 -18.23
C LYS A 7 18.54 11.53 -16.97
N ASN A 8 18.34 12.21 -15.82
CA ASN A 8 17.80 11.58 -14.64
C ASN A 8 16.38 11.03 -14.89
N ILE A 9 15.57 11.71 -15.72
CA ILE A 9 14.18 11.30 -16.01
C ILE A 9 14.14 9.88 -16.60
N TYR A 10 15.00 9.59 -17.59
CA TYR A 10 15.08 8.24 -18.18
C TYR A 10 15.57 7.20 -17.18
N LYS A 11 16.49 7.60 -16.29
CA LYS A 11 16.97 6.71 -15.22
C LYS A 11 15.87 6.41 -14.22
N PHE A 12 15.03 7.38 -13.86
CA PHE A 12 13.86 7.15 -12.99
C PHE A 12 12.90 6.12 -13.60
N TYR A 13 12.62 6.17 -14.90
CA TYR A 13 11.80 5.16 -15.56
C TYR A 13 12.41 3.75 -15.44
N ILE A 14 13.72 3.62 -15.65
CA ILE A 14 14.42 2.34 -15.54
C ILE A 14 14.43 1.87 -14.08
N ILE A 15 14.75 2.76 -13.14
CA ILE A 15 14.77 2.45 -11.70
C ILE A 15 13.40 1.91 -11.26
N ILE A 16 12.32 2.62 -11.60
CA ILE A 16 10.96 2.20 -11.21
C ILE A 16 10.60 0.88 -11.87
N PHE A 17 10.90 0.69 -13.14
CA PHE A 17 10.61 -0.57 -13.82
C PHE A 17 11.28 -1.75 -13.13
N PHE A 18 12.59 -1.69 -12.88
CA PHE A 18 13.31 -2.78 -12.24
C PHE A 18 13.01 -2.90 -10.73
N HIS A 19 12.76 -1.80 -10.04
CA HIS A 19 12.37 -1.82 -8.64
C HIS A 19 11.02 -2.51 -8.41
N ASN A 20 10.10 -2.44 -9.36
CA ASN A 20 8.78 -3.08 -9.28
C ASN A 20 8.67 -4.38 -10.11
N LEU A 21 9.73 -4.79 -10.82
CA LEU A 21 9.81 -6.07 -11.48
C LEU A 21 10.20 -7.17 -10.47
N ILE A 22 9.30 -7.44 -9.52
CA ILE A 22 9.51 -8.36 -8.41
C ILE A 22 8.73 -9.65 -8.64
N PHE A 23 9.39 -10.66 -9.19
CA PHE A 23 8.81 -11.96 -9.51
C PHE A 23 8.35 -12.73 -8.27
N ALA A 24 8.90 -12.43 -7.11
CA ALA A 24 8.60 -13.10 -5.85
C ALA A 24 7.22 -12.73 -5.29
N TYR A 25 6.69 -11.53 -5.52
CA TYR A 25 5.46 -11.07 -4.88
C TYR A 25 4.23 -11.93 -5.16
N VAL A 26 4.14 -12.54 -6.34
CA VAL A 26 3.00 -13.40 -6.71
C VAL A 26 2.94 -14.70 -5.92
N ILE A 27 4.05 -15.11 -5.27
CA ILE A 27 4.16 -16.37 -4.49
C ILE A 27 4.73 -16.13 -3.08
N GLU A 28 4.82 -14.90 -2.65
CA GLU A 28 5.51 -14.50 -1.42
C GLU A 28 4.97 -15.24 -0.18
N ARG A 29 3.65 -15.33 -0.03
CA ARG A 29 3.03 -15.99 1.11
C ARG A 29 3.24 -17.50 1.10
N LEU A 30 3.27 -18.12 -0.09
CA LEU A 30 3.61 -19.53 -0.24
C LEU A 30 5.07 -19.80 0.13
N PHE A 31 5.98 -18.90 -0.27
CA PHE A 31 7.39 -19.00 0.10
C PHE A 31 7.59 -18.86 1.61
N CYS A 32 6.94 -17.88 2.24
CA CYS A 32 6.99 -17.72 3.69
C CYS A 32 6.56 -19.01 4.41
N GLU A 33 5.46 -19.61 3.98
CA GLU A 33 4.97 -20.88 4.54
C GLU A 33 5.94 -22.04 4.29
N GLN A 34 6.49 -22.17 3.08
CA GLN A 34 7.51 -23.16 2.76
C GLN A 34 8.73 -23.05 3.69
N ARG A 35 9.04 -21.85 4.17
CA ARG A 35 10.12 -21.55 5.13
C ARG A 35 9.69 -21.67 6.59
N GLY A 36 8.51 -22.23 6.87
CA GLY A 36 8.00 -22.51 8.22
C GLY A 36 7.36 -21.29 8.91
N MET A 37 7.04 -20.23 8.17
CA MET A 37 6.33 -19.08 8.73
C MET A 37 4.84 -19.39 8.83
N THR A 38 4.24 -19.14 9.99
CA THR A 38 2.80 -19.14 10.16
C THR A 38 2.19 -17.82 9.66
N VAL A 39 0.89 -17.80 9.38
CA VAL A 39 0.17 -16.57 9.01
C VAL A 39 0.36 -15.48 10.08
N PHE A 40 0.33 -15.85 11.37
CA PHE A 40 0.58 -14.92 12.47
C PHE A 40 1.98 -14.31 12.43
N MET A 41 3.02 -15.11 12.14
CA MET A 41 4.39 -14.62 12.00
C MET A 41 4.51 -13.63 10.83
N VAL A 42 3.85 -13.91 9.70
CA VAL A 42 3.82 -13.00 8.54
C VAL A 42 3.14 -11.68 8.92
N VAL A 43 1.99 -11.72 9.59
CA VAL A 43 1.30 -10.52 10.08
C VAL A 43 2.16 -9.71 11.05
N LEU A 44 2.91 -10.38 11.94
CA LEU A 44 3.86 -9.67 12.82
C LEU A 44 4.97 -8.97 12.01
N CYS A 45 5.48 -9.58 10.96
CA CYS A 45 6.42 -8.93 10.04
C CYS A 45 5.81 -7.67 9.42
N GLU A 46 4.58 -7.71 8.94
CA GLU A 46 3.89 -6.53 8.37
C GLU A 46 3.73 -5.40 9.40
N VAL A 47 3.42 -5.76 10.64
CA VAL A 47 3.36 -4.80 11.76
C VAL A 47 4.72 -4.15 12.01
N ILE A 48 5.79 -4.95 12.03
CA ILE A 48 7.16 -4.45 12.20
C ILE A 48 7.54 -3.52 11.04
N TYR A 49 7.22 -3.90 9.81
CA TYR A 49 7.42 -3.07 8.61
C TYR A 49 6.74 -1.71 8.74
N ALA A 50 5.45 -1.72 9.06
CA ALA A 50 4.66 -0.50 9.21
C ALA A 50 5.16 0.40 10.36
N ALA A 51 5.51 -0.21 11.51
CA ALA A 51 6.07 0.52 12.65
C ALA A 51 7.44 1.14 12.30
N THR A 52 8.29 0.40 11.58
CA THR A 52 9.60 0.88 11.14
C THR A 52 9.47 2.08 10.22
N ILE A 53 8.56 2.03 9.24
CA ILE A 53 8.32 3.20 8.36
C ILE A 53 7.93 4.41 9.20
N VAL A 54 6.96 4.29 10.10
CA VAL A 54 6.49 5.41 10.93
C VAL A 54 7.62 6.02 11.76
N VAL A 55 8.47 5.19 12.34
CA VAL A 55 9.60 5.65 13.18
C VAL A 55 10.68 6.34 12.35
N PHE A 56 10.98 5.82 11.14
CA PHE A 56 12.10 6.30 10.33
C PHE A 56 11.70 7.35 9.29
N GLU A 57 10.42 7.59 9.02
CA GLU A 57 9.95 8.56 8.01
C GLU A 57 10.44 9.99 8.30
N ILE A 58 10.32 10.46 9.54
CA ILE A 58 10.80 11.80 9.94
C ILE A 58 12.34 11.86 9.94
N PRO A 59 13.08 10.93 10.59
CA PRO A 59 14.54 10.94 10.54
C PRO A 59 15.11 10.87 9.11
N SER A 60 14.53 10.07 8.24
CA SER A 60 14.98 9.95 6.84
C SER A 60 14.75 11.25 6.05
N GLY A 61 13.62 11.94 6.27
CA GLY A 61 13.38 13.25 5.68
C GLY A 61 14.44 14.28 6.08
N ILE A 62 14.78 14.36 7.36
CA ILE A 62 15.84 15.24 7.86
C ILE A 62 17.21 14.87 7.26
N LEU A 63 17.50 13.58 7.14
CA LEU A 63 18.74 13.10 6.52
C LEU A 63 18.78 13.42 5.02
N ALA A 64 17.65 13.35 4.30
CA ALA A 64 17.54 13.73 2.89
C ALA A 64 17.92 15.19 2.67
N ASP A 65 17.46 16.06 3.57
CA ASP A 65 17.76 17.50 3.49
C ASP A 65 19.22 17.80 3.84
N ARG A 66 19.86 17.01 4.71
CA ARG A 66 21.26 17.22 5.11
C ARG A 66 22.26 16.58 4.17
N LEU A 67 22.11 15.27 3.92
CA LEU A 67 23.07 14.46 3.17
C LEU A 67 22.82 14.46 1.66
N GLY A 68 21.61 14.82 1.23
CA GLY A 68 21.18 14.76 -0.16
C GLY A 68 20.19 13.62 -0.42
N ARG A 69 19.25 13.86 -1.32
CA ARG A 69 18.15 12.94 -1.64
C ARG A 69 18.64 11.69 -2.36
N LYS A 70 19.63 11.83 -3.23
CA LYS A 70 20.25 10.71 -3.94
C LYS A 70 20.85 9.69 -2.96
N TRP A 71 21.51 10.12 -1.90
CA TRP A 71 22.11 9.22 -0.92
C TRP A 71 21.08 8.34 -0.22
N LEU A 72 19.92 8.89 0.11
CA LEU A 72 18.84 8.10 0.71
C LEU A 72 18.28 7.08 -0.28
N LEU A 73 18.15 7.44 -1.55
CA LEU A 73 17.74 6.48 -2.59
C LEU A 73 18.77 5.37 -2.78
N ILE A 74 20.07 5.67 -2.67
CA ILE A 74 21.11 4.64 -2.71
C ILE A 74 21.01 3.69 -1.52
N VAL A 75 20.83 4.24 -0.30
CA VAL A 75 20.64 3.42 0.91
C VAL A 75 19.40 2.53 0.75
N SER A 76 18.28 3.09 0.32
CA SER A 76 17.07 2.34 0.03
C SER A 76 17.33 1.21 -0.98
N ALA A 77 17.97 1.49 -2.11
CA ALA A 77 18.26 0.50 -3.14
C ALA A 77 19.19 -0.61 -2.65
N ILE A 78 20.20 -0.29 -1.83
CA ILE A 78 21.08 -1.29 -1.20
C ILE A 78 20.29 -2.20 -0.27
N LEU A 79 19.43 -1.62 0.60
CA LEU A 79 18.60 -2.38 1.52
C LEU A 79 17.63 -3.30 0.77
N SER A 80 17.04 -2.83 -0.33
CA SER A 80 16.14 -3.65 -1.18
C SER A 80 16.88 -4.82 -1.85
N VAL A 81 18.14 -4.62 -2.30
CA VAL A 81 18.96 -5.73 -2.79
C VAL A 81 19.24 -6.74 -1.70
N LEU A 82 19.67 -6.27 -0.52
CA LEU A 82 19.98 -7.14 0.62
C LEU A 82 18.75 -7.92 1.10
N GLU A 83 17.57 -7.29 1.08
CA GLU A 83 16.29 -7.92 1.36
C GLU A 83 16.11 -9.21 0.57
N PHE A 84 16.11 -9.14 -0.76
CA PHE A 84 15.91 -10.32 -1.60
C PHE A 84 17.04 -11.33 -1.51
N VAL A 85 18.30 -10.88 -1.39
CA VAL A 85 19.46 -11.77 -1.23
C VAL A 85 19.37 -12.56 0.08
N ILE A 86 19.00 -11.91 1.19
CA ILE A 86 18.88 -12.57 2.49
C ILE A 86 17.68 -13.51 2.50
N LEU A 87 16.55 -13.13 1.87
CA LEU A 87 15.35 -13.96 1.80
C LEU A 87 15.60 -15.29 1.09
N ILE A 88 16.47 -15.37 0.09
CA ILE A 88 16.84 -16.64 -0.57
C ILE A 88 17.30 -17.68 0.47
N TYR A 89 18.04 -17.25 1.50
CA TYR A 89 18.60 -18.10 2.54
C TYR A 89 17.81 -18.08 3.86
N ALA A 90 16.71 -17.35 3.93
CA ALA A 90 15.93 -17.20 5.15
C ALA A 90 15.22 -18.51 5.51
N ASN A 91 15.50 -19.03 6.72
CA ASN A 91 14.93 -20.27 7.25
C ASN A 91 14.42 -20.14 8.70
N SER A 92 14.32 -18.91 9.21
CA SER A 92 13.85 -18.67 10.57
C SER A 92 13.08 -17.36 10.67
N PHE A 93 12.12 -17.30 11.57
CA PHE A 93 11.33 -16.09 11.85
C PHE A 93 12.22 -14.87 12.13
N THR A 94 13.31 -15.04 12.89
CA THR A 94 14.24 -13.94 13.21
C THR A 94 14.83 -13.30 11.96
N VAL A 95 15.20 -14.11 10.95
CA VAL A 95 15.75 -13.58 9.69
C VAL A 95 14.66 -12.78 8.94
N PHE A 96 13.42 -13.28 8.87
CA PHE A 96 12.30 -12.54 8.28
C PHE A 96 12.07 -11.22 9.00
N VAL A 97 12.11 -11.17 10.33
CA VAL A 97 11.99 -9.93 11.13
C VAL A 97 13.10 -8.93 10.77
N ILE A 98 14.35 -9.38 10.68
CA ILE A 98 15.48 -8.50 10.31
C ILE A 98 15.28 -7.94 8.92
N VAL A 99 14.91 -8.79 7.96
CA VAL A 99 14.67 -8.38 6.57
C VAL A 99 13.52 -7.38 6.50
N THR A 100 12.43 -7.65 7.17
CA THR A 100 11.26 -6.77 7.22
C THR A 100 11.59 -5.40 7.84
N PHE A 101 12.41 -5.38 8.89
CA PHE A 101 12.91 -4.14 9.48
C PHE A 101 13.77 -3.36 8.49
N MET A 102 14.68 -4.03 7.75
CA MET A 102 15.49 -3.42 6.69
C MET A 102 14.61 -2.86 5.57
N ALA A 103 13.59 -3.61 5.12
CA ALA A 103 12.62 -3.17 4.13
C ALA A 103 11.85 -1.92 4.58
N GLY A 104 11.46 -1.85 5.88
CA GLY A 104 10.83 -0.68 6.46
C GLY A 104 11.73 0.58 6.43
N ILE A 105 13.03 0.43 6.73
CA ILE A 105 14.01 1.52 6.60
C ILE A 105 14.15 1.93 5.12
N SER A 106 14.22 0.95 4.20
CA SER A 106 14.29 1.21 2.77
C SER A 106 13.09 2.03 2.30
N GLY A 107 11.88 1.63 2.69
CA GLY A 107 10.64 2.35 2.37
C GLY A 107 10.63 3.78 2.91
N ALA A 108 11.04 3.98 4.15
CA ALA A 108 11.14 5.31 4.76
C ALA A 108 12.17 6.21 4.04
N CYS A 109 13.31 5.65 3.62
CA CYS A 109 14.34 6.40 2.88
C CYS A 109 13.88 6.79 1.47
N SER A 110 13.06 5.97 0.80
CA SER A 110 12.63 6.23 -0.57
C SER A 110 11.43 7.17 -0.66
N SER A 111 10.48 7.10 0.29
CA SER A 111 9.16 7.73 0.19
C SER A 111 9.19 9.23 -0.10
N GLY A 112 9.95 10.00 0.66
CA GLY A 112 10.10 11.45 0.44
C GLY A 112 11.18 11.81 -0.58
N ALA A 113 12.29 11.05 -0.61
CA ALA A 113 13.47 11.37 -1.42
C ALA A 113 13.21 11.19 -2.93
N PHE A 114 12.40 10.20 -3.33
CA PHE A 114 12.15 9.89 -4.74
C PHE A 114 11.46 11.03 -5.48
N ASN A 115 10.27 11.45 -5.01
CA ASN A 115 9.48 12.50 -5.64
C ASN A 115 10.21 13.85 -5.59
N ALA A 116 10.91 14.11 -4.49
CA ALA A 116 11.68 15.32 -4.33
C ALA A 116 12.87 15.40 -5.28
N LEU A 117 13.66 14.31 -5.44
CA LEU A 117 14.78 14.29 -6.38
C LEU A 117 14.31 14.37 -7.85
N LEU A 118 13.17 13.74 -8.16
CA LEU A 118 12.54 13.85 -9.48
C LEU A 118 12.14 15.31 -9.77
N TYR A 119 11.47 15.96 -8.82
CA TYR A 119 11.06 17.35 -8.96
C TYR A 119 12.25 18.30 -9.13
N ASP A 120 13.30 18.15 -8.31
CA ASP A 120 14.52 18.97 -8.41
C ASP A 120 15.26 18.74 -9.73
N SER A 121 15.28 17.51 -10.24
CA SER A 121 15.87 17.20 -11.54
C SER A 121 15.12 17.90 -12.68
N LEU A 122 13.79 17.96 -12.60
CA LEU A 122 12.96 18.65 -13.57
C LEU A 122 13.11 20.17 -13.48
N LEU A 123 13.19 20.70 -12.27
CA LEU A 123 13.40 22.12 -12.03
C LEU A 123 14.75 22.57 -12.61
N SER A 124 15.81 21.79 -12.35
CA SER A 124 17.16 22.06 -12.90
C SER A 124 17.23 21.91 -14.42
N ALA A 125 16.27 21.20 -15.02
CA ALA A 125 16.14 21.06 -16.48
C ALA A 125 15.11 22.04 -17.09
N ASN A 126 14.56 22.99 -16.32
CA ASN A 126 13.47 23.91 -16.71
C ASN A 126 12.21 23.18 -17.24
N LYS A 127 11.89 22.01 -16.68
CA LYS A 127 10.75 21.16 -17.09
C LYS A 127 9.76 20.86 -15.95
N GLN A 128 9.73 21.69 -14.90
CA GLN A 128 8.88 21.49 -13.72
C GLN A 128 7.37 21.37 -14.06
N SER A 129 6.91 22.05 -15.10
CA SER A 129 5.51 21.97 -15.58
C SER A 129 5.13 20.57 -16.07
N THR A 130 6.10 19.71 -16.38
CA THR A 130 5.87 18.34 -16.85
C THR A 130 5.83 17.32 -15.70
N PHE A 131 6.03 17.72 -14.43
CA PHE A 131 6.12 16.83 -13.28
C PHE A 131 4.93 15.87 -13.17
N GLN A 132 3.70 16.37 -13.26
CA GLN A 132 2.49 15.56 -13.19
C GLN A 132 2.42 14.51 -14.32
N LYS A 133 2.79 14.90 -15.55
CA LYS A 133 2.83 13.99 -16.70
C LYS A 133 3.87 12.88 -16.51
N ILE A 134 5.06 13.23 -16.00
CA ILE A 134 6.14 12.27 -15.78
C ILE A 134 5.78 11.33 -14.62
N LEU A 135 5.19 11.84 -13.53
CA LEU A 135 4.70 11.02 -12.44
C LEU A 135 3.62 10.03 -12.91
N GLY A 136 2.68 10.46 -13.76
CA GLY A 136 1.72 9.58 -14.39
C GLY A 136 2.37 8.48 -15.24
N SER A 137 3.44 8.81 -15.98
CA SER A 137 4.21 7.81 -16.76
C SER A 137 4.96 6.84 -15.85
N ILE A 138 5.53 7.31 -14.74
CA ILE A 138 6.18 6.47 -13.71
C ILE A 138 5.19 5.47 -13.14
N ASN A 139 3.98 5.90 -12.76
CA ASN A 139 2.93 5.02 -12.24
C ASN A 139 2.48 3.98 -13.28
N ALA A 140 2.44 4.35 -14.57
CA ALA A 140 2.11 3.40 -15.64
C ALA A 140 3.22 2.36 -15.84
N ILE A 141 4.50 2.73 -15.71
CA ILE A 141 5.65 1.82 -15.78
C ILE A 141 5.67 0.89 -14.57
N ASP A 142 5.41 1.41 -13.37
CA ASP A 142 5.26 0.65 -12.14
C ASP A 142 4.21 -0.46 -12.31
N PHE A 143 3.01 -0.08 -12.75
CA PHE A 143 1.94 -1.02 -13.03
C PHE A 143 2.30 -2.08 -14.07
N LEU A 144 2.96 -1.68 -15.16
CA LEU A 144 3.41 -2.58 -16.22
C LEU A 144 4.46 -3.58 -15.69
N ALA A 145 5.42 -3.12 -14.90
CA ALA A 145 6.44 -3.97 -14.29
C ALA A 145 5.81 -5.01 -13.34
N ALA A 146 4.88 -4.58 -12.49
CA ALA A 146 4.14 -5.47 -11.59
C ALA A 146 3.32 -6.54 -12.36
N LEU A 147 2.68 -6.14 -13.47
CA LEU A 147 1.92 -7.05 -14.32
C LEU A 147 2.84 -8.12 -14.96
N ILE A 148 3.95 -7.70 -15.54
CA ILE A 148 4.95 -8.61 -16.13
C ILE A 148 5.51 -9.55 -15.06
N ALA A 149 5.86 -9.01 -13.89
CA ALA A 149 6.38 -9.78 -12.78
C ALA A 149 5.38 -10.83 -12.27
N ALA A 150 4.10 -10.47 -12.11
CA ALA A 150 3.08 -11.39 -11.66
C ALA A 150 2.84 -12.53 -12.67
N LEU A 151 2.67 -12.21 -13.95
CA LEU A 151 2.42 -13.21 -15.01
C LEU A 151 3.59 -14.16 -15.18
N SER A 152 4.82 -13.62 -15.29
CA SER A 152 6.02 -14.47 -15.45
C SER A 152 6.40 -15.16 -14.15
N GLY A 153 6.24 -14.50 -12.99
CA GLY A 153 6.57 -15.05 -11.69
C GLY A 153 5.78 -16.31 -11.35
N SER A 154 4.48 -16.35 -11.65
CA SER A 154 3.67 -17.55 -11.43
C SER A 154 4.10 -18.74 -12.31
N VAL A 155 4.46 -18.47 -13.58
CA VAL A 155 4.99 -19.48 -14.50
C VAL A 155 6.34 -20.01 -14.00
N LEU A 156 7.24 -19.11 -13.64
CA LEU A 156 8.57 -19.46 -13.12
C LEU A 156 8.45 -20.30 -11.84
N ALA A 157 7.61 -19.89 -10.91
CA ALA A 157 7.38 -20.60 -9.66
C ALA A 157 6.83 -22.01 -9.87
N ASN A 158 5.92 -22.17 -10.84
CA ASN A 158 5.32 -23.46 -11.13
C ASN A 158 6.31 -24.45 -11.74
N PHE A 159 7.24 -24.02 -12.59
CA PHE A 159 8.16 -24.91 -13.30
C PHE A 159 9.55 -25.03 -12.67
N TYR A 160 10.02 -24.00 -11.96
CA TYR A 160 11.41 -23.93 -11.46
C TYR A 160 11.52 -23.74 -9.93
N GLY A 161 10.38 -23.65 -9.24
CA GLY A 161 10.36 -23.42 -7.79
C GLY A 161 10.45 -21.94 -7.40
N PHE A 162 10.26 -21.67 -6.10
CA PHE A 162 10.11 -20.30 -5.58
C PHE A 162 11.44 -19.55 -5.50
N GLU A 163 12.55 -20.26 -5.29
CA GLU A 163 13.89 -19.66 -5.15
C GLU A 163 14.30 -18.87 -6.37
N LEU A 164 13.98 -19.34 -7.59
CA LEU A 164 14.29 -18.64 -8.82
C LEU A 164 13.63 -17.26 -8.87
N ASN A 165 12.39 -17.15 -8.37
CA ASN A 165 11.67 -15.88 -8.32
C ASN A 165 12.42 -14.86 -7.45
N TYR A 166 12.95 -15.30 -6.29
CA TYR A 166 13.73 -14.43 -5.41
C TYR A 166 15.08 -14.05 -6.02
N ILE A 167 15.75 -14.97 -6.70
CA ILE A 167 17.00 -14.69 -7.42
C ILE A 167 16.78 -13.63 -8.51
N LEU A 168 15.74 -13.80 -9.34
CA LEU A 168 15.42 -12.84 -10.40
C LEU A 168 14.99 -11.48 -9.83
N SER A 169 14.27 -11.48 -8.71
CA SER A 169 13.92 -10.23 -8.00
C SER A 169 15.17 -9.53 -7.47
N ALA A 170 16.11 -10.27 -6.86
CA ALA A 170 17.39 -9.72 -6.45
C ALA A 170 18.17 -9.13 -7.63
N MET A 171 18.23 -9.83 -8.77
CA MET A 171 18.89 -9.31 -9.99
C MET A 171 18.22 -8.03 -10.48
N SER A 172 16.89 -7.96 -10.46
CA SER A 172 16.13 -6.75 -10.80
C SER A 172 16.49 -5.58 -9.88
N MET A 173 16.58 -5.82 -8.57
CA MET A 173 17.01 -4.81 -7.59
C MET A 173 18.46 -4.37 -7.82
N PHE A 174 19.37 -5.27 -8.21
CA PHE A 174 20.74 -4.89 -8.59
C PHE A 174 20.77 -3.93 -9.78
N VAL A 175 19.94 -4.16 -10.79
CA VAL A 175 19.83 -3.22 -11.93
C VAL A 175 19.29 -1.87 -11.45
N ALA A 176 18.23 -1.86 -10.64
CA ALA A 176 17.70 -0.63 -10.06
C ALA A 176 18.76 0.13 -9.25
N LEU A 177 19.54 -0.57 -8.41
CA LEU A 177 20.66 0.01 -7.66
C LEU A 177 21.72 0.62 -8.59
N ALA A 178 22.13 -0.08 -9.66
CA ALA A 178 23.13 0.42 -10.61
C ALA A 178 22.69 1.74 -11.26
N PHE A 179 21.43 1.84 -11.67
CA PHE A 179 20.87 3.08 -12.20
C PHE A 179 20.70 4.16 -11.13
N THR A 180 20.34 3.80 -9.88
CA THR A 180 20.25 4.74 -8.75
C THR A 180 21.63 5.35 -8.44
N LEU A 181 22.69 4.55 -8.43
CA LEU A 181 24.07 5.04 -8.29
C LEU A 181 24.45 6.04 -9.37
N SER A 182 23.96 5.84 -10.60
CA SER A 182 24.24 6.69 -11.75
C SER A 182 23.46 8.02 -11.74
N LEU A 183 22.44 8.20 -10.89
CA LEU A 183 21.71 9.46 -10.76
C LEU A 183 22.66 10.62 -10.42
N LYS A 184 22.29 11.82 -10.83
CA LYS A 184 23.01 13.04 -10.46
C LYS A 184 22.18 13.83 -9.46
N GLU A 185 22.79 14.24 -8.36
CA GLU A 185 22.16 15.15 -7.38
C GLU A 185 22.04 16.53 -8.00
N PRO A 186 20.84 17.10 -8.17
CA PRO A 186 20.69 18.48 -8.61
C PRO A 186 21.18 19.45 -7.52
N PRO A 187 21.60 20.67 -7.90
CA PRO A 187 21.94 21.70 -6.92
C PRO A 187 20.69 21.98 -6.07
N LYS A 188 20.88 22.07 -4.76
CA LYS A 188 19.80 22.45 -3.85
C LYS A 188 19.34 23.87 -4.19
N VAL A 189 18.15 24.00 -4.72
CA VAL A 189 17.52 25.31 -4.79
C VAL A 189 17.18 25.68 -3.34
N LYS A 190 17.82 26.73 -2.83
CA LYS A 190 17.38 27.36 -1.59
C LYS A 190 15.98 27.91 -1.89
N CYS A 191 14.94 27.14 -1.63
CA CYS A 191 13.67 27.76 -1.35
C CYS A 191 13.93 28.67 -0.17
N GLU A 192 13.74 29.97 -0.33
CA GLU A 192 13.55 30.84 0.83
C GLU A 192 12.46 30.14 1.64
N VAL A 193 12.87 29.50 2.71
CA VAL A 193 11.95 29.02 3.74
C VAL A 193 11.18 30.29 4.08
N LEU A 194 9.90 30.30 3.76
CA LEU A 194 9.00 31.29 4.32
C LEU A 194 9.22 31.18 5.83
N ASP A 195 9.99 32.14 6.38
CA ASP A 195 10.28 32.32 7.81
C ASP A 195 8.96 32.62 8.57
N GLY A 196 8.00 31.77 8.44
CA GLY A 196 6.66 31.91 8.97
C GLY A 196 5.92 30.60 9.15
N VAL A 197 6.59 29.44 8.97
CA VAL A 197 6.02 28.18 9.45
C VAL A 197 6.16 28.21 10.97
N ASP A 198 5.07 28.64 11.60
CA ASP A 198 4.90 28.69 13.04
C ASP A 198 5.47 27.43 13.68
N LYS A 199 6.26 27.64 14.74
CA LYS A 199 6.78 26.59 15.63
C LYS A 199 5.65 25.92 16.43
N GLU A 200 4.50 25.74 15.82
CA GLU A 200 3.45 24.91 16.38
C GLU A 200 3.91 23.46 16.32
N GLY A 201 4.27 22.94 17.48
CA GLY A 201 4.80 21.59 17.60
C GLY A 201 3.80 20.54 17.07
N PHE A 202 4.30 19.38 16.63
CA PHE A 202 3.52 18.21 16.18
C PHE A 202 2.24 17.97 17.02
N ALA A 203 2.28 18.25 18.31
CA ALA A 203 1.14 18.16 19.23
C ALA A 203 -0.02 19.11 18.88
N SER A 204 0.23 20.27 18.30
CA SER A 204 -0.80 21.25 17.91
C SER A 204 -1.52 20.77 16.64
N TYR A 205 -0.79 20.29 15.64
CA TYR A 205 -1.36 19.69 14.43
C TYR A 205 -2.20 18.45 14.76
N PHE A 206 -1.72 17.59 15.66
CA PHE A 206 -2.47 16.43 16.12
C PHE A 206 -3.77 16.83 16.84
N LYS A 207 -3.70 17.83 17.73
CA LYS A 207 -4.89 18.38 18.39
C LYS A 207 -5.89 18.98 17.39
N GLY A 208 -5.39 19.65 16.34
CA GLY A 208 -6.22 20.19 15.27
C GLY A 208 -7.00 19.09 14.51
N ALA A 209 -6.33 17.99 14.13
CA ALA A 209 -6.99 16.86 13.49
C ALA A 209 -8.05 16.21 14.41
N VAL A 210 -7.71 15.97 15.66
CA VAL A 210 -8.68 15.42 16.65
C VAL A 210 -9.88 16.35 16.81
N ALA A 211 -9.65 17.66 16.91
CA ALA A 211 -10.72 18.67 17.01
C ALA A 211 -11.59 18.67 15.74
N PHE A 212 -10.99 18.56 14.55
CA PHE A 212 -11.71 18.46 13.29
C PHE A 212 -12.68 17.26 13.29
N TYR A 213 -12.20 16.05 13.60
CA TYR A 213 -13.06 14.86 13.63
C TYR A 213 -14.12 14.93 14.74
N LYS A 214 -13.79 15.49 15.90
CA LYS A 214 -14.74 15.70 17.01
C LYS A 214 -15.87 16.68 16.63
N ASN A 215 -15.52 17.73 15.89
CA ASN A 215 -16.48 18.74 15.44
C ASN A 215 -17.24 18.32 14.17
N ASN A 216 -16.76 17.28 13.46
CA ASN A 216 -17.37 16.75 12.25
C ASN A 216 -17.69 15.25 12.40
N PRO A 217 -18.65 14.86 13.25
CA PRO A 217 -18.92 13.45 13.57
C PRO A 217 -19.33 12.61 12.34
N ARG A 218 -19.96 13.22 11.34
CA ARG A 218 -20.25 12.54 10.05
C ARG A 218 -19.00 12.17 9.29
N VAL A 219 -18.00 13.08 9.26
CA VAL A 219 -16.71 12.82 8.62
C VAL A 219 -15.97 11.71 9.36
N ALA A 220 -15.88 11.81 10.69
CA ALA A 220 -15.28 10.79 11.53
C ALA A 220 -15.93 9.41 11.29
N PHE A 221 -17.24 9.36 11.24
CA PHE A 221 -18.00 8.13 11.01
C PHE A 221 -17.69 7.50 9.62
N MET A 222 -17.70 8.30 8.55
CA MET A 222 -17.37 7.84 7.21
C MET A 222 -15.94 7.30 7.13
N VAL A 223 -14.99 8.05 7.68
CA VAL A 223 -13.57 7.71 7.65
C VAL A 223 -13.27 6.44 8.45
N ILE A 224 -13.83 6.29 9.65
CA ILE A 224 -13.62 5.09 10.49
C ILE A 224 -14.17 3.83 9.79
N ASN A 225 -15.36 3.89 9.17
CA ASN A 225 -15.90 2.76 8.42
C ASN A 225 -15.06 2.40 7.20
N ALA A 226 -14.57 3.40 6.47
CA ALA A 226 -13.69 3.17 5.33
C ALA A 226 -12.32 2.60 5.75
N MET A 227 -11.78 3.04 6.89
CA MET A 227 -10.55 2.47 7.47
C MET A 227 -10.75 0.99 7.81
N ALA A 228 -11.90 0.61 8.40
CA ALA A 228 -12.20 -0.77 8.74
C ALA A 228 -12.31 -1.67 7.49
N ILE A 229 -13.03 -1.21 6.47
CA ILE A 229 -13.09 -1.89 5.17
C ILE A 229 -11.69 -2.03 4.59
N GLY A 230 -10.93 -0.94 4.54
CA GLY A 230 -9.57 -0.91 4.01
C GLY A 230 -8.61 -1.85 4.76
N ALA A 231 -8.77 -2.01 6.08
CA ALA A 231 -8.00 -2.95 6.87
C ALA A 231 -8.34 -4.42 6.51
N CYS A 232 -9.62 -4.74 6.33
CA CYS A 232 -10.02 -6.09 5.91
C CYS A 232 -9.52 -6.40 4.49
N ILE A 233 -9.61 -5.44 3.56
CA ILE A 233 -9.14 -5.60 2.18
C ILE A 233 -7.61 -5.76 2.16
N ASN A 234 -6.87 -5.09 3.05
CA ASN A 234 -5.42 -5.26 3.16
C ASN A 234 -5.04 -6.73 3.40
N TYR A 235 -5.72 -7.41 4.32
CA TYR A 235 -5.45 -8.84 4.57
C TYR A 235 -5.92 -9.75 3.44
N LEU A 236 -6.94 -9.37 2.70
CA LEU A 236 -7.31 -10.05 1.47
C LEU A 236 -6.21 -9.92 0.40
N ASP A 237 -5.65 -8.71 0.22
CA ASP A 237 -4.54 -8.43 -0.70
C ASP A 237 -3.28 -9.23 -0.37
N GLU A 238 -3.04 -9.47 0.90
CA GLU A 238 -1.84 -10.17 1.35
C GLU A 238 -2.00 -11.70 1.32
N PHE A 239 -3.20 -12.23 1.61
CA PHE A 239 -3.38 -13.65 1.88
C PHE A 239 -4.24 -14.41 0.85
N TRP A 240 -4.65 -13.79 -0.25
CA TRP A 240 -5.36 -14.47 -1.34
C TRP A 240 -4.56 -15.66 -1.90
N GLN A 241 -3.24 -15.61 -1.88
CA GLN A 241 -2.35 -16.67 -2.37
C GLN A 241 -2.56 -17.97 -1.61
N LEU A 242 -2.57 -17.90 -0.28
CA LEU A 242 -2.81 -19.08 0.57
C LEU A 242 -4.24 -19.60 0.38
N TYR A 243 -5.22 -18.70 0.31
CA TYR A 243 -6.60 -19.09 0.04
C TYR A 243 -6.75 -19.85 -1.29
N LEU A 244 -6.16 -19.36 -2.37
CA LEU A 244 -6.21 -20.04 -3.67
C LEU A 244 -5.51 -21.40 -3.64
N ARG A 245 -4.35 -21.49 -2.96
CA ARG A 245 -3.65 -22.76 -2.78
C ARG A 245 -4.50 -23.77 -2.00
N ASP A 246 -5.15 -23.35 -0.91
CA ASP A 246 -5.95 -24.22 -0.03
C ASP A 246 -7.15 -24.84 -0.75
N ILE A 247 -7.72 -24.12 -1.71
CA ILE A 247 -8.80 -24.65 -2.58
C ILE A 247 -8.28 -25.45 -3.79
N GLY A 248 -6.97 -25.70 -3.87
CA GLY A 248 -6.37 -26.49 -4.96
C GLY A 248 -6.17 -25.73 -6.28
N PHE A 249 -6.18 -24.40 -6.25
CA PHE A 249 -5.94 -23.59 -7.45
C PHE A 249 -4.47 -23.62 -7.85
N SER A 250 -4.17 -23.90 -9.12
CA SER A 250 -2.78 -24.05 -9.58
C SER A 250 -2.02 -22.74 -9.53
N ILE A 251 -0.77 -22.78 -9.02
CA ILE A 251 0.15 -21.63 -8.93
C ILE A 251 0.37 -20.99 -10.31
N LEU A 252 0.30 -21.77 -11.38
CA LEU A 252 0.42 -21.27 -12.77
C LEU A 252 -0.54 -20.10 -13.05
N PHE A 253 -1.73 -20.11 -12.45
CA PHE A 253 -2.76 -19.08 -12.66
C PHE A 253 -2.71 -17.93 -11.63
N PHE A 254 -1.80 -17.97 -10.65
CA PHE A 254 -1.69 -16.91 -9.64
C PHE A 254 -1.36 -15.55 -10.28
N GLY A 255 -0.49 -15.56 -11.31
CA GLY A 255 -0.17 -14.33 -12.05
C GLY A 255 -1.37 -13.77 -12.80
N VAL A 256 -2.21 -14.63 -13.38
CA VAL A 256 -3.46 -14.19 -14.03
C VAL A 256 -4.43 -13.64 -13.01
N PHE A 257 -4.57 -14.30 -11.86
CA PHE A 257 -5.45 -13.82 -10.78
C PHE A 257 -4.96 -12.47 -10.23
N SER A 258 -3.67 -12.35 -9.87
CA SER A 258 -3.07 -11.09 -9.40
C SER A 258 -3.25 -9.96 -10.40
N SER A 259 -2.97 -10.22 -11.68
CA SER A 259 -3.18 -9.26 -12.76
C SER A 259 -4.65 -8.85 -12.89
N SER A 260 -5.57 -9.80 -12.76
CA SER A 260 -7.01 -9.53 -12.81
C SER A 260 -7.47 -8.67 -11.63
N VAL A 261 -6.93 -8.89 -10.43
CA VAL A 261 -7.20 -8.07 -9.24
C VAL A 261 -6.75 -6.63 -9.45
N LEU A 262 -5.56 -6.42 -10.00
CA LEU A 262 -5.06 -5.09 -10.33
C LEU A 262 -5.98 -4.38 -11.35
N LEU A 263 -6.38 -5.09 -12.42
CA LEU A 263 -7.20 -4.54 -13.49
C LEU A 263 -8.65 -4.26 -13.04
N ILE A 264 -9.24 -5.11 -12.21
CA ILE A 264 -10.65 -5.00 -11.82
C ILE A 264 -10.92 -3.81 -10.88
N ARG A 265 -9.89 -3.28 -10.23
CA ARG A 265 -9.99 -2.05 -9.42
C ARG A 265 -10.10 -0.79 -10.28
N ILE A 266 -9.60 -0.82 -11.52
CA ILE A 266 -9.62 0.34 -12.42
C ILE A 266 -11.05 0.81 -12.71
N PRO A 267 -11.99 -0.06 -13.13
CA PRO A 267 -13.39 0.33 -13.27
C PRO A 267 -13.98 0.96 -12.02
N GLY A 268 -13.70 0.39 -10.83
CA GLY A 268 -14.13 0.94 -9.55
C GLY A 268 -13.66 2.38 -9.34
N ASN A 269 -12.37 2.63 -9.56
CA ASN A 269 -11.78 3.97 -9.47
C ASN A 269 -12.42 4.96 -10.46
N LEU A 270 -12.59 4.57 -11.71
CA LEU A 270 -13.19 5.42 -12.75
C LEU A 270 -14.67 5.70 -12.49
N MET A 271 -15.40 4.72 -11.97
CA MET A 271 -16.83 4.86 -11.67
C MET A 271 -17.10 5.69 -10.41
N ALA A 272 -16.11 5.87 -9.52
CA ALA A 272 -16.30 6.58 -8.26
C ALA A 272 -16.90 7.98 -8.45
N SER A 273 -16.37 8.78 -9.38
CA SER A 273 -16.88 10.12 -9.69
C SER A 273 -18.33 10.10 -10.21
N THR A 274 -18.66 9.10 -11.02
CA THR A 274 -20.03 8.91 -11.55
C THR A 274 -20.98 8.49 -10.43
N LEU A 275 -20.57 7.56 -9.58
CA LEU A 275 -21.38 7.10 -8.45
C LEU A 275 -21.68 8.25 -7.47
N ILE A 276 -20.68 9.07 -7.13
CA ILE A 276 -20.82 10.23 -6.24
C ILE A 276 -21.80 11.27 -6.84
N ARG A 277 -21.88 11.37 -8.17
CA ARG A 277 -22.82 12.28 -8.84
C ARG A 277 -24.28 11.85 -8.70
N TYR A 278 -24.57 10.54 -8.65
CA TYR A 278 -25.94 10.01 -8.62
C TYR A 278 -26.39 9.54 -7.24
N PHE A 279 -25.45 9.18 -6.36
CA PHE A 279 -25.74 8.64 -5.05
C PHE A 279 -25.02 9.42 -3.96
N ARG A 280 -25.60 9.48 -2.75
CA ARG A 280 -24.94 10.06 -1.59
C ARG A 280 -23.76 9.16 -1.18
N GLU A 281 -22.67 9.78 -0.74
CA GLU A 281 -21.42 9.10 -0.38
C GLU A 281 -21.66 8.03 0.70
N GLU A 282 -22.57 8.30 1.67
CA GLU A 282 -22.90 7.35 2.71
C GLU A 282 -23.57 6.07 2.17
N ARG A 283 -24.40 6.18 1.12
CA ARG A 283 -25.04 5.02 0.49
C ARG A 283 -24.05 4.18 -0.31
N ILE A 284 -23.09 4.83 -0.95
CA ILE A 284 -22.02 4.14 -1.68
C ILE A 284 -21.18 3.35 -0.69
N LEU A 285 -20.74 3.97 0.42
CA LEU A 285 -19.96 3.31 1.46
C LEU A 285 -20.74 2.16 2.12
N LEU A 286 -22.04 2.35 2.40
CA LEU A 286 -22.90 1.29 2.89
C LEU A 286 -22.95 0.10 1.93
N PHE A 287 -23.11 0.35 0.63
CA PHE A 287 -23.11 -0.71 -0.39
C PHE A 287 -21.79 -1.47 -0.41
N ILE A 288 -20.65 -0.76 -0.36
CA ILE A 288 -19.31 -1.37 -0.31
C ILE A 288 -19.17 -2.23 0.95
N LEU A 289 -19.65 -1.73 2.10
CA LEU A 289 -19.59 -2.45 3.36
C LEU A 289 -20.46 -3.73 3.33
N VAL A 290 -21.64 -3.68 2.71
CA VAL A 290 -22.49 -4.87 2.49
C VAL A 290 -21.79 -5.88 1.58
N VAL A 291 -21.23 -5.43 0.45
CA VAL A 291 -20.49 -6.29 -0.49
C VAL A 291 -19.29 -6.93 0.20
N SER A 292 -18.52 -6.16 0.97
CA SER A 292 -17.37 -6.68 1.73
C SER A 292 -17.81 -7.70 2.79
N THR A 293 -18.85 -7.38 3.58
CA THR A 293 -19.38 -8.30 4.60
C THR A 293 -19.82 -9.63 3.98
N VAL A 294 -20.72 -9.56 2.99
CA VAL A 294 -21.23 -10.75 2.32
C VAL A 294 -20.10 -11.50 1.61
N GLY A 295 -19.22 -10.77 0.94
CA GLY A 295 -18.10 -11.35 0.19
C GLY A 295 -17.14 -12.13 1.09
N PHE A 296 -16.73 -11.58 2.24
CA PHE A 296 -15.86 -12.28 3.19
C PHE A 296 -16.56 -13.49 3.84
N LEU A 297 -17.84 -13.36 4.20
CA LEU A 297 -18.60 -14.49 4.74
C LEU A 297 -18.76 -15.61 3.71
N VAL A 298 -19.06 -15.28 2.46
CA VAL A 298 -19.17 -16.26 1.37
C VAL A 298 -17.82 -16.91 1.07
N ALA A 299 -16.72 -16.12 1.00
CA ALA A 299 -15.39 -16.67 0.78
C ALA A 299 -14.96 -17.63 1.88
N GLY A 300 -15.32 -17.35 3.14
CA GLY A 300 -14.99 -18.23 4.26
C GLY A 300 -15.89 -19.45 4.39
N LEU A 301 -17.21 -19.33 4.12
CA LEU A 301 -18.16 -20.43 4.27
C LEU A 301 -18.19 -21.40 3.06
N PHE A 302 -17.88 -20.88 1.87
CA PHE A 302 -17.94 -21.64 0.61
C PHE A 302 -16.61 -21.51 -0.14
N PRO A 303 -15.49 -22.05 0.42
CA PRO A 303 -14.20 -22.01 -0.24
C PRO A 303 -14.28 -22.78 -1.57
N GLY A 304 -13.79 -22.14 -2.64
CA GLY A 304 -13.87 -22.65 -4.01
C GLY A 304 -14.24 -21.55 -5.01
N PHE A 305 -14.84 -21.91 -6.15
CA PHE A 305 -15.18 -20.94 -7.20
C PHE A 305 -16.16 -19.85 -6.74
N ILE A 306 -17.10 -20.18 -5.84
CA ILE A 306 -18.04 -19.21 -5.26
C ILE A 306 -17.27 -18.20 -4.40
N GLY A 307 -16.35 -18.68 -3.57
CA GLY A 307 -15.49 -17.83 -2.76
C GLY A 307 -14.57 -16.94 -3.62
N ILE A 308 -13.99 -17.46 -4.70
CA ILE A 308 -13.22 -16.64 -5.65
C ILE A 308 -14.09 -15.55 -6.26
N ALA A 309 -15.31 -15.85 -6.70
CA ALA A 309 -16.22 -14.85 -7.24
C ALA A 309 -16.55 -13.75 -6.21
N ALA A 310 -16.76 -14.14 -4.94
CA ALA A 310 -16.96 -13.20 -3.85
C ALA A 310 -15.73 -12.31 -3.62
N ILE A 311 -14.52 -12.86 -3.62
CA ILE A 311 -13.26 -12.13 -3.52
C ILE A 311 -13.12 -11.10 -4.66
N VAL A 312 -13.41 -11.51 -5.90
CA VAL A 312 -13.37 -10.62 -7.07
C VAL A 312 -14.36 -9.44 -6.92
N MET A 313 -15.55 -9.70 -6.36
CA MET A 313 -16.52 -8.64 -6.09
C MET A 313 -16.05 -7.66 -4.99
N ILE A 314 -15.36 -8.16 -3.95
CA ILE A 314 -14.72 -7.29 -2.95
C ILE A 314 -13.68 -6.40 -3.62
N PHE A 315 -12.82 -6.96 -4.46
CA PHE A 315 -11.79 -6.18 -5.16
C PHE A 315 -12.37 -5.12 -6.11
N LEU A 316 -13.44 -5.44 -6.83
CA LEU A 316 -14.15 -4.46 -7.67
C LEU A 316 -14.69 -3.29 -6.82
N ALA A 317 -15.34 -3.61 -5.71
CA ALA A 317 -15.90 -2.60 -4.80
C ALA A 317 -14.79 -1.77 -4.12
N SER A 318 -13.65 -2.38 -3.81
CA SER A 318 -12.52 -1.71 -3.16
C SER A 318 -11.95 -0.55 -3.98
N GLY A 319 -12.00 -0.63 -5.31
CA GLY A 319 -11.55 0.44 -6.18
C GLY A 319 -12.29 1.78 -5.99
N VAL A 320 -13.49 1.76 -5.42
CA VAL A 320 -14.27 2.97 -5.15
C VAL A 320 -13.90 3.63 -3.82
N VAL A 321 -13.32 2.88 -2.86
CA VAL A 321 -13.14 3.33 -1.46
C VAL A 321 -12.23 4.55 -1.36
N ASP A 322 -11.02 4.49 -1.92
CA ASP A 322 -10.04 5.56 -1.78
C ASP A 322 -10.49 6.87 -2.44
N PRO A 323 -11.00 6.90 -3.71
CA PRO A 323 -11.54 8.12 -4.30
C PRO A 323 -12.73 8.69 -3.53
N LEU A 324 -13.62 7.82 -3.03
CA LEU A 324 -14.78 8.23 -2.25
C LEU A 324 -14.37 8.95 -0.98
N VAL A 325 -13.47 8.35 -0.20
CA VAL A 325 -13.07 8.85 1.13
C VAL A 325 -12.20 10.09 1.01
N SER A 326 -11.22 10.08 0.12
CA SER A 326 -10.37 11.25 -0.14
C SER A 326 -11.20 12.43 -0.64
N GLY A 327 -12.12 12.20 -1.58
CA GLY A 327 -13.05 13.24 -2.04
C GLY A 327 -13.92 13.78 -0.91
N TYR A 328 -14.53 12.89 -0.11
CA TYR A 328 -15.39 13.26 1.02
C TYR A 328 -14.66 14.11 2.05
N LEU A 329 -13.41 13.74 2.34
CA LEU A 329 -12.58 14.41 3.33
C LEU A 329 -12.10 15.78 2.83
N HIS A 330 -11.55 15.84 1.61
CA HIS A 330 -10.98 17.07 1.05
C HIS A 330 -12.01 18.14 0.77
N HIS A 331 -13.25 17.79 0.47
CA HIS A 331 -14.35 18.77 0.31
C HIS A 331 -14.77 19.41 1.62
N ARG A 332 -14.49 18.78 2.78
CA ARG A 332 -14.93 19.25 4.11
C ARG A 332 -13.78 19.76 4.98
N ALA A 333 -12.54 19.40 4.68
CA ALA A 333 -11.37 19.89 5.37
C ALA A 333 -10.91 21.22 4.76
N GLN A 334 -10.62 22.20 5.60
CA GLN A 334 -9.99 23.48 5.19
C GLN A 334 -8.58 23.21 4.67
N SER A 335 -8.09 24.07 3.78
CA SER A 335 -6.81 23.84 3.07
C SER A 335 -5.60 23.74 3.99
N ASP A 336 -5.62 24.44 5.11
CA ASP A 336 -4.57 24.51 6.11
C ASP A 336 -4.42 23.22 6.96
N ILE A 337 -5.51 22.45 7.13
CA ILE A 337 -5.51 21.21 7.93
C ILE A 337 -5.60 19.94 7.09
N ARG A 338 -5.74 20.01 5.76
CA ARG A 338 -5.92 18.82 4.90
C ARG A 338 -4.82 17.79 5.07
N ALA A 339 -3.55 18.23 5.00
CA ALA A 339 -2.41 17.33 5.16
C ALA A 339 -2.40 16.64 6.54
N THR A 340 -2.79 17.37 7.59
CA THR A 340 -2.87 16.82 8.95
C THR A 340 -4.00 15.79 9.07
N VAL A 341 -5.14 16.06 8.46
CA VAL A 341 -6.29 15.15 8.45
C VAL A 341 -6.00 13.88 7.67
N ASP A 342 -5.30 13.97 6.52
CA ASP A 342 -4.83 12.82 5.73
C ASP A 342 -3.83 11.98 6.52
N SER A 343 -2.87 12.62 7.20
CA SER A 343 -1.91 11.92 8.06
C SER A 343 -2.60 11.19 9.22
N PHE A 344 -3.60 11.82 9.83
CA PHE A 344 -4.39 11.20 10.89
C PHE A 344 -5.19 10.00 10.37
N GLN A 345 -5.78 10.11 9.18
CA GLN A 345 -6.46 9.00 8.51
C GLN A 345 -5.51 7.84 8.24
N SER A 346 -4.33 8.12 7.72
CA SER A 346 -3.31 7.09 7.44
C SER A 346 -2.87 6.37 8.72
N LEU A 347 -2.61 7.11 9.79
CA LEU A 347 -2.26 6.55 11.10
C LEU A 347 -3.40 5.70 11.68
N GLY A 348 -4.64 6.19 11.61
CA GLY A 348 -5.82 5.46 12.06
C GLY A 348 -6.03 4.16 11.27
N LYS A 349 -5.85 4.19 9.94
CA LYS A 349 -5.90 2.98 9.10
C LYS A 349 -4.86 1.95 9.56
N ARG A 350 -3.61 2.36 9.79
CA ARG A 350 -2.54 1.47 10.29
C ARG A 350 -2.88 0.85 11.65
N ALA A 351 -3.47 1.63 12.56
CA ALA A 351 -3.89 1.13 13.86
C ALA A 351 -4.99 0.07 13.76
N ILE A 352 -5.98 0.27 12.88
CA ILE A 352 -7.04 -0.72 12.63
C ILE A 352 -6.48 -1.97 11.94
N VAL A 353 -5.61 -1.80 10.94
CA VAL A 353 -4.89 -2.91 10.29
C VAL A 353 -4.15 -3.74 11.33
N PHE A 354 -3.43 -3.11 12.27
CA PHE A 354 -2.74 -3.81 13.35
C PHE A 354 -3.70 -4.66 14.21
N VAL A 355 -4.79 -4.08 14.71
CA VAL A 355 -5.74 -4.78 15.58
C VAL A 355 -6.44 -5.93 14.84
N VAL A 356 -6.93 -5.68 13.63
CA VAL A 356 -7.58 -6.71 12.79
C VAL A 356 -6.59 -7.81 12.43
N GLY A 357 -5.33 -7.43 12.14
CA GLY A 357 -4.27 -8.36 11.76
C GLY A 357 -3.90 -9.36 12.83
N ILE A 358 -3.78 -8.92 14.08
CA ILE A 358 -3.49 -9.84 15.20
C ILE A 358 -4.59 -10.93 15.27
N GLY A 359 -5.85 -10.54 15.20
CA GLY A 359 -6.96 -11.48 15.20
C GLY A 359 -6.96 -12.41 13.98
N PHE A 360 -6.80 -11.83 12.78
CA PHE A 360 -6.73 -12.57 11.53
C PHE A 360 -5.56 -13.56 11.51
N GLY A 361 -4.36 -13.09 11.84
CA GLY A 361 -3.16 -13.92 11.86
C GLY A 361 -3.25 -15.07 12.83
N TYR A 362 -3.77 -14.81 14.05
CA TYR A 362 -3.94 -15.84 15.07
C TYR A 362 -4.94 -16.92 14.63
N ILE A 363 -6.13 -16.51 14.16
CA ILE A 363 -7.18 -17.44 13.72
C ILE A 363 -6.73 -18.23 12.47
N SER A 364 -6.16 -17.55 11.49
CA SER A 364 -5.68 -18.22 10.26
C SER A 364 -4.50 -19.17 10.51
N SER A 365 -3.73 -18.97 11.59
CA SER A 365 -2.64 -19.88 11.95
C SER A 365 -3.12 -21.15 12.68
N ILE A 366 -4.27 -21.08 13.36
CA ILE A 366 -4.84 -22.24 14.07
C ILE A 366 -5.71 -23.11 13.13
N PHE A 367 -6.43 -22.46 12.26
CA PHE A 367 -7.38 -23.12 11.34
C PHE A 367 -6.85 -23.02 9.91
N ASP A 368 -7.40 -22.10 9.15
CA ASP A 368 -7.00 -21.80 7.77
C ASP A 368 -7.34 -20.34 7.40
N VAL A 369 -6.93 -19.91 6.21
CA VAL A 369 -7.17 -18.54 5.72
C VAL A 369 -8.65 -18.29 5.44
N ALA A 370 -9.43 -19.31 5.06
CA ALA A 370 -10.87 -19.14 4.83
C ALA A 370 -11.59 -18.79 6.14
N ILE A 371 -11.22 -19.42 7.26
CA ILE A 371 -11.74 -19.05 8.59
C ILE A 371 -11.24 -17.64 8.99
N GLY A 372 -10.01 -17.29 8.64
CA GLY A 372 -9.54 -15.92 8.76
C GLY A 372 -10.42 -14.91 8.02
N PHE A 373 -10.89 -15.25 6.82
CA PHE A 373 -11.83 -14.41 6.06
C PHE A 373 -13.21 -14.31 6.74
N LEU A 374 -13.67 -15.34 7.45
CA LEU A 374 -14.87 -15.23 8.29
C LEU A 374 -14.70 -14.18 9.40
N LEU A 375 -13.53 -14.11 10.03
CA LEU A 375 -13.25 -13.05 10.98
C LEU A 375 -13.32 -11.66 10.33
N LEU A 376 -12.72 -11.48 9.14
CA LEU A 376 -12.82 -10.21 8.42
C LEU A 376 -14.27 -9.88 8.08
N GLY A 377 -15.07 -10.89 7.70
CA GLY A 377 -16.52 -10.75 7.49
C GLY A 377 -17.25 -10.33 8.77
N ALA A 378 -16.89 -10.91 9.92
CA ALA A 378 -17.46 -10.53 11.22
C ALA A 378 -17.09 -9.07 11.60
N VAL A 379 -15.84 -8.66 11.35
CA VAL A 379 -15.42 -7.26 11.54
C VAL A 379 -16.25 -6.34 10.65
N CYS A 380 -16.37 -6.62 9.35
CA CYS A 380 -17.20 -5.84 8.45
C CYS A 380 -18.67 -5.81 8.88
N LEU A 381 -19.21 -6.93 9.39
CA LEU A 381 -20.58 -7.01 9.91
C LEU A 381 -20.81 -6.11 11.12
N VAL A 382 -19.86 -6.07 12.06
CA VAL A 382 -19.93 -5.17 13.22
C VAL A 382 -19.97 -3.72 12.75
N PHE A 383 -19.11 -3.33 11.83
CA PHE A 383 -19.11 -1.98 11.27
C PHE A 383 -20.37 -1.69 10.45
N LEU A 384 -20.92 -2.67 9.73
CA LEU A 384 -22.19 -2.55 9.02
C LEU A 384 -23.35 -2.28 9.98
N LEU A 385 -23.43 -3.02 11.07
CA LEU A 385 -24.49 -2.82 12.09
C LEU A 385 -24.35 -1.44 12.75
N LEU A 386 -23.12 -1.05 13.12
CA LEU A 386 -22.85 0.29 13.64
C LEU A 386 -23.20 1.38 12.62
N PHE A 387 -22.95 1.13 11.33
CA PHE A 387 -23.29 2.05 10.25
C PHE A 387 -24.82 2.25 10.17
N LEU A 388 -25.58 1.17 10.14
CA LEU A 388 -27.04 1.21 10.04
C LEU A 388 -27.70 1.90 11.24
N VAL A 389 -27.18 1.68 12.46
CA VAL A 389 -27.69 2.33 13.67
C VAL A 389 -27.43 3.84 13.65
N ASN A 390 -26.22 4.25 13.24
CA ASN A 390 -25.84 5.65 13.23
C ASN A 390 -26.39 6.42 12.01
N LEU A 391 -26.65 5.77 10.88
CA LEU A 391 -27.26 6.40 9.71
C LEU A 391 -28.61 7.00 10.06
N LYS A 392 -29.45 6.25 10.81
CA LYS A 392 -30.77 6.75 11.30
C LYS A 392 -30.62 7.98 12.19
N LYS A 393 -29.60 8.02 13.07
CA LYS A 393 -29.34 9.19 13.92
C LYS A 393 -28.88 10.41 13.14
N LEU A 394 -28.09 10.20 12.09
CA LEU A 394 -27.56 11.28 11.24
C LEU A 394 -28.62 11.88 10.29
N GLU A 395 -29.67 11.12 9.94
CA GLU A 395 -30.82 11.63 9.17
C GLU A 395 -31.73 12.53 10.00
N HIS A 396 -31.76 12.38 11.33
CA HIS A 396 -32.56 13.21 12.25
C HIS A 396 -31.88 14.52 12.67
N ILE A 397 -30.62 14.77 12.28
CA ILE A 397 -29.86 15.99 12.62
C ILE A 397 -29.90 17.01 11.44
N ASN A 398 -30.68 16.76 10.41
CA ASN A 398 -31.03 17.72 9.36
C ASN A 398 -32.41 18.32 9.74
#